data_e30c72762c9955bd9be253c2c8b7c017
#
_entry.id   e30c72762c9955bd9be253c2c8b7c017
#
_cell.length_a   1.000
_cell.length_b   1.000
_cell.length_c   1.000
_cell.angle_alpha   90.00
_cell.angle_beta   90.00
_cell.angle_gamma   90.00
#
_symmetry.space_group_name_H-M   'P 1'
#
loop_
_entity.id
_entity.type
_entity.pdbx_description
1 polymer ?
#
loop_
_entity_poly.entity_id
_entity_poly.type
_entity_poly.pdbx_seq_one_letter_code
_entity_poly.pdbx_strand_id
1 'polypeptide(L)'
;MARRGEMGRCAIVTADSDNFLCGTGSFVLRFIDKIDRQYILNLFKTEYVREYLGGNSVGTTMTNLNHGILNNMPVLLPPLPEQHSIVARIDQLMALCDTLDQHIDAATGKQTELLKAVMGAV
;
A
#
# COMPACT_ATOMS: atom_id res chain seq x y z
N MET A 1 -10.23 -5.13 -1.54
CA MET A 1 -8.99 -5.68 -2.15
C MET A 1 -9.27 -6.19 -3.55
N ALA A 2 -8.44 -5.86 -4.51
CA ALA A 2 -8.58 -6.33 -5.88
C ALA A 2 -8.25 -7.82 -5.99
N ARG A 3 -9.07 -8.56 -6.73
CA ARG A 3 -8.92 -10.00 -6.97
C ARG A 3 -8.51 -10.35 -8.40
N ARG A 4 -8.45 -9.36 -9.29
CA ARG A 4 -8.05 -9.49 -10.70
C ARG A 4 -7.11 -8.37 -11.07
N GLY A 5 -6.26 -8.61 -12.07
CA GLY A 5 -5.26 -7.65 -12.50
C GLY A 5 -4.16 -7.47 -11.45
N GLU A 6 -4.00 -6.28 -10.92
CA GLU A 6 -3.10 -6.01 -9.79
C GLU A 6 -3.69 -6.57 -8.50
N MET A 7 -3.44 -7.85 -8.25
CA MET A 7 -3.93 -8.52 -7.06
C MET A 7 -3.29 -7.96 -5.79
N GLY A 8 -4.10 -7.85 -4.74
CA GLY A 8 -3.65 -7.33 -3.46
C GLY A 8 -3.72 -5.81 -3.33
N ARG A 9 -4.04 -5.09 -4.39
CA ARG A 9 -4.32 -3.66 -4.30
C ARG A 9 -5.55 -3.43 -3.43
N CYS A 10 -5.41 -2.64 -2.37
CA CYS A 10 -6.47 -2.46 -1.39
C CYS A 10 -6.52 -1.03 -0.85
N ALA A 11 -7.67 -0.69 -0.31
CA ALA A 11 -7.91 0.58 0.36
C ALA A 11 -8.82 0.36 1.57
N ILE A 12 -8.72 1.25 2.54
CA ILE A 12 -9.59 1.24 3.72
C ILE A 12 -10.88 1.97 3.36
N VAL A 13 -12.02 1.33 3.63
CA VAL A 13 -13.35 1.96 3.49
C VAL A 13 -13.58 2.88 4.68
N THR A 14 -13.88 4.13 4.39
CA THR A 14 -14.24 5.14 5.39
C THR A 14 -15.76 5.31 5.45
N ALA A 15 -16.26 6.06 6.43
CA ALA A 15 -17.69 6.36 6.57
C ALA A 15 -18.28 7.03 5.31
N ASP A 16 -17.48 7.81 4.58
CA ASP A 16 -17.91 8.49 3.35
C ASP A 16 -18.17 7.53 2.19
N SER A 17 -17.54 6.36 2.21
CA SER A 17 -17.68 5.32 1.18
C SER A 17 -18.46 4.08 1.64
N ASP A 18 -19.12 4.14 2.79
CA ASP A 18 -19.80 3.00 3.40
C ASP A 18 -20.97 2.47 2.54
N ASN A 19 -21.57 3.32 1.72
CA ASN A 19 -22.66 2.96 0.82
C ASN A 19 -22.21 2.47 -0.56
N PHE A 20 -20.91 2.35 -0.80
CA PHE A 20 -20.39 1.90 -2.08
C PHE A 20 -20.52 0.38 -2.21
N LEU A 21 -20.92 -0.07 -3.39
CA LEU A 21 -21.03 -1.49 -3.69
C LEU A 21 -19.68 -2.07 -4.07
N CYS A 22 -19.41 -3.27 -3.55
CA CYS A 22 -18.24 -4.05 -3.95
C CYS A 22 -18.57 -4.83 -5.23
N GLY A 23 -17.86 -4.53 -6.31
CA GLY A 23 -18.01 -5.25 -7.57
C GLY A 23 -17.40 -6.66 -7.55
N THR A 24 -17.67 -7.43 -8.60
CA THR A 24 -17.17 -8.82 -8.75
C THR A 24 -15.64 -8.92 -8.86
N GLY A 25 -14.97 -7.81 -9.19
CA GLY A 25 -13.50 -7.73 -9.27
C GLY A 25 -12.79 -7.42 -7.95
N SER A 26 -13.51 -7.36 -6.85
CA SER A 26 -12.96 -6.97 -5.55
C SER A 26 -13.52 -7.81 -4.40
N PHE A 27 -12.78 -7.88 -3.30
CA PHE A 27 -13.23 -8.46 -2.04
C PHE A 27 -13.41 -7.38 -0.98
N VAL A 28 -14.42 -7.54 -0.13
CA VAL A 28 -14.56 -6.81 1.12
C VAL A 28 -13.97 -7.66 2.24
N LEU A 29 -12.98 -7.11 2.95
CA LEU A 29 -12.37 -7.75 4.11
C LEU A 29 -12.84 -7.03 5.38
N ARG A 30 -13.42 -7.80 6.29
CA ARG A 30 -13.87 -7.32 7.60
C ARG A 30 -13.09 -8.01 8.68
N PHE A 31 -12.55 -7.25 9.60
CA PHE A 31 -11.69 -7.74 10.67
C PHE A 31 -12.32 -7.50 12.04
N ILE A 32 -11.92 -8.34 13.00
CA ILE A 32 -12.29 -8.17 14.40
C ILE A 32 -11.55 -6.97 15.02
N ASP A 33 -11.99 -6.52 16.19
CA ASP A 33 -11.46 -5.33 16.85
C ASP A 33 -9.98 -5.45 17.27
N LYS A 34 -9.44 -6.65 17.31
CA LYS A 34 -8.03 -6.90 17.65
C LYS A 34 -7.06 -6.68 16.49
N ILE A 35 -7.56 -6.26 15.35
CA ILE A 35 -6.77 -6.07 14.13
C ILE A 35 -6.86 -4.60 13.70
N ASP A 36 -5.71 -3.96 13.57
CA ASP A 36 -5.60 -2.63 13.02
C ASP A 36 -5.66 -2.70 11.49
N ARG A 37 -6.61 -2.01 10.89
CA ARG A 37 -6.81 -1.98 9.43
C ARG A 37 -5.62 -1.38 8.70
N GLN A 38 -5.00 -0.37 9.28
CA GLN A 38 -3.81 0.26 8.69
C GLN A 38 -2.61 -0.68 8.69
N TYR A 39 -2.47 -1.49 9.74
CA TYR A 39 -1.46 -2.54 9.81
C TYR A 39 -1.65 -3.55 8.65
N ILE A 40 -2.86 -4.03 8.44
CA ILE A 40 -3.18 -4.94 7.34
C ILE A 40 -2.96 -4.30 5.97
N LEU A 41 -3.33 -3.04 5.80
CA LEU A 41 -3.07 -2.31 4.55
C LEU A 41 -1.57 -2.25 4.25
N ASN A 42 -0.74 -1.96 5.25
CA ASN A 42 0.71 -1.95 5.11
C ASN A 42 1.27 -3.34 4.82
N LEU A 43 0.72 -4.37 5.47
CA LEU A 43 1.10 -5.77 5.24
C LEU A 43 0.83 -6.20 3.79
N PHE A 44 -0.29 -5.81 3.22
CA PHE A 44 -0.65 -6.14 1.84
C PHE A 44 0.21 -5.43 0.78
N LYS A 45 0.95 -4.40 1.17
CA LYS A 45 1.93 -3.74 0.30
C LYS A 45 3.28 -4.47 0.26
N THR A 46 3.49 -5.46 1.12
CA THR A 46 4.76 -6.21 1.18
C THR A 46 4.91 -7.14 -0.02
N GLU A 47 6.15 -7.41 -0.38
CA GLU A 47 6.49 -8.36 -1.44
C GLU A 47 6.01 -9.78 -1.11
N TYR A 48 6.11 -10.18 0.16
CA TYR A 48 5.61 -11.47 0.63
C TYR A 48 4.15 -11.72 0.24
N VAL A 49 3.27 -10.76 0.48
CA VAL A 49 1.85 -10.88 0.13
C VAL A 49 1.66 -10.88 -1.38
N ARG A 50 2.39 -10.05 -2.11
CA ARG A 50 2.34 -10.03 -3.57
C ARG A 50 2.75 -11.37 -4.18
N GLU A 51 3.83 -11.97 -3.71
CA GLU A 51 4.29 -13.28 -4.15
C GLU A 51 3.30 -14.38 -3.81
N TYR A 52 2.77 -14.37 -2.59
CA TYR A 52 1.76 -15.34 -2.17
C TYR A 52 0.51 -15.28 -3.06
N LEU A 53 -0.03 -14.09 -3.28
CA LEU A 53 -1.23 -13.90 -4.09
C LEU A 53 -0.97 -14.21 -5.56
N GLY A 54 0.18 -13.83 -6.09
CA GLY A 54 0.57 -14.13 -7.47
C GLY A 54 0.78 -15.62 -7.72
N GLY A 55 1.42 -16.32 -6.78
CA GLY A 55 1.69 -17.76 -6.88
C GLY A 55 0.46 -18.65 -6.69
N ASN A 56 -0.56 -18.18 -5.98
CA ASN A 56 -1.78 -18.92 -5.66
C ASN A 56 -3.00 -18.50 -6.48
N SER A 57 -2.84 -17.59 -7.42
CA SER A 57 -3.95 -17.15 -8.26
C SER A 57 -4.40 -18.25 -9.23
N VAL A 58 -5.70 -18.26 -9.55
CA VAL A 58 -6.32 -19.23 -10.44
C VAL A 58 -6.57 -18.61 -11.81
N GLY A 59 -6.17 -19.31 -12.87
CA GLY A 59 -6.40 -18.91 -14.25
C GLY A 59 -5.10 -18.83 -15.06
N THR A 60 -5.18 -19.15 -16.34
CA THR A 60 -4.04 -19.16 -17.27
C THR A 60 -3.87 -17.85 -18.04
N THR A 61 -4.96 -17.13 -18.27
CA THR A 61 -4.99 -15.87 -19.05
C THR A 61 -5.32 -14.64 -18.19
N MET A 62 -6.06 -14.83 -17.11
CA MET A 62 -6.35 -13.79 -16.10
C MET A 62 -6.12 -14.36 -14.73
N THR A 63 -5.17 -13.79 -14.00
CA THR A 63 -4.97 -14.13 -12.60
C THR A 63 -6.19 -13.69 -11.80
N ASN A 64 -6.75 -14.61 -11.02
CA ASN A 64 -7.95 -14.39 -10.22
C ASN A 64 -7.79 -15.03 -8.85
N LEU A 65 -8.14 -14.31 -7.79
CA LEU A 65 -8.14 -14.79 -6.43
C LEU A 65 -9.51 -15.31 -6.04
N ASN A 66 -9.53 -16.33 -5.18
CA ASN A 66 -10.73 -16.79 -4.49
C ASN A 66 -10.60 -16.59 -2.98
N HIS A 67 -11.71 -16.73 -2.25
CA HIS A 67 -11.73 -16.56 -0.80
C HIS A 67 -10.85 -17.58 -0.06
N GLY A 68 -10.75 -18.80 -0.59
CA GLY A 68 -9.95 -19.86 0.01
C GLY A 68 -8.45 -19.53 0.02
N ILE A 69 -7.93 -18.95 -1.06
CA ILE A 69 -6.54 -18.51 -1.16
C ILE A 69 -6.26 -17.44 -0.10
N LEU A 70 -7.14 -16.47 0.03
CA LEU A 70 -6.98 -15.37 0.97
C LEU A 70 -7.11 -15.84 2.43
N ASN A 71 -8.08 -16.72 2.72
CA ASN A 71 -8.32 -17.23 4.06
C ASN A 71 -7.19 -18.13 4.58
N ASN A 72 -6.47 -18.79 3.70
CA ASN A 72 -5.37 -19.69 4.04
C ASN A 72 -4.01 -18.99 4.07
N MET A 73 -3.95 -17.70 3.78
CA MET A 73 -2.70 -16.93 3.80
C MET A 73 -2.17 -16.79 5.24
N PRO A 74 -0.97 -17.31 5.54
CA PRO A 74 -0.38 -17.13 6.86
C PRO A 74 0.12 -15.70 7.02
N VAL A 75 -0.26 -15.03 8.10
CA VAL A 75 0.17 -13.67 8.43
C VAL A 75 0.73 -13.60 9.84
N LEU A 76 1.76 -12.80 10.04
CA LEU A 76 2.27 -12.45 11.36
C LEU A 76 1.38 -11.36 11.94
N LEU A 77 0.69 -11.68 13.02
CA LEU A 77 -0.21 -10.75 13.69
C LEU A 77 0.25 -10.53 15.15
N PRO A 78 1.02 -9.47 15.42
CA PRO A 78 1.40 -9.14 16.78
C PRO A 78 0.19 -8.61 17.59
N PRO A 79 0.29 -8.48 18.93
CA PRO A 79 -0.73 -7.85 19.73
C PRO A 79 -1.08 -6.44 19.21
N LEU A 80 -2.30 -5.99 19.45
CA LEU A 80 -2.80 -4.70 18.93
C LEU A 80 -1.90 -3.49 19.27
N PRO A 81 -1.35 -3.35 20.50
CA PRO A 81 -0.41 -2.26 20.78
C PRO A 81 0.83 -2.27 19.88
N GLU A 82 1.37 -3.45 19.56
CA GLU A 82 2.50 -3.57 18.64
C GLU A 82 2.11 -3.25 17.20
N GLN A 83 0.91 -3.63 16.76
CA GLN A 83 0.39 -3.22 15.45
C GLN A 83 0.36 -1.70 15.33
N HIS A 84 -0.14 -1.00 16.35
CA HIS A 84 -0.18 0.45 16.38
C HIS A 84 1.23 1.07 16.37
N SER A 85 2.17 0.48 17.09
CA SER A 85 3.57 0.93 17.12
C SER A 85 4.23 0.78 15.76
N ILE A 86 3.99 -0.33 15.07
CA ILE A 86 4.52 -0.59 13.72
C ILE A 86 3.95 0.42 12.72
N VAL A 87 2.65 0.66 12.76
CA VAL A 87 1.99 1.64 11.90
C VAL A 87 2.56 3.04 12.12
N ALA A 88 2.69 3.47 13.37
CA ALA A 88 3.28 4.76 13.71
C ALA A 88 4.72 4.89 13.21
N ARG A 89 5.52 3.83 13.31
CA ARG A 89 6.90 3.80 12.83
C ARG A 89 6.97 3.92 11.31
N ILE A 90 6.11 3.22 10.60
CA ILE A 90 6.02 3.30 9.14
C ILE A 90 5.62 4.71 8.71
N ASP A 91 4.62 5.31 9.35
CA ASP A 91 4.17 6.66 9.06
C ASP A 91 5.29 7.69 9.28
N GLN A 92 6.08 7.55 10.35
CA GLN A 92 7.26 8.39 10.59
C GLN A 92 8.31 8.25 9.50
N LEU A 93 8.60 7.03 9.06
CA LEU A 93 9.56 6.76 8.00
C LEU A 93 9.08 7.31 6.65
N MET A 94 7.79 7.17 6.35
CA MET A 94 7.20 7.72 5.11
C MET A 94 7.24 9.24 5.11
N ALA A 95 6.93 9.89 6.25
CA ALA A 95 7.03 11.35 6.39
C ALA A 95 8.48 11.84 6.20
N LEU A 96 9.46 11.07 6.71
CA LEU A 96 10.88 11.37 6.48
C LEU A 96 11.26 11.26 5.01
N CYS A 97 10.79 10.23 4.31
CA CYS A 97 11.01 10.07 2.87
C CYS A 97 10.41 11.23 2.08
N ASP A 98 9.19 11.67 2.40
CA ASP A 98 8.55 12.80 1.76
C ASP A 98 9.35 14.10 1.96
N THR A 99 9.89 14.31 3.16
CA THR A 99 10.75 15.45 3.47
C THR A 99 12.04 15.42 2.64
N LEU A 100 12.66 14.25 2.51
CA LEU A 100 13.87 14.07 1.68
C LEU A 100 13.57 14.33 0.20
N ASP A 101 12.46 13.87 -0.31
CA ASP A 101 12.04 14.11 -1.69
C ASP A 101 11.85 15.62 -1.95
N GLN A 102 11.23 16.34 -1.02
CA GLN A 102 11.09 17.80 -1.10
C GLN A 102 12.44 18.51 -1.11
N HIS A 103 13.40 18.05 -0.30
CA HIS A 103 14.76 18.59 -0.28
C HIS A 103 15.50 18.34 -1.59
N ILE A 104 15.35 17.16 -2.17
CA ILE A 104 15.94 16.80 -3.47
C ILE A 104 15.36 17.67 -4.57
N ASP A 105 14.04 17.84 -4.63
CA ASP A 105 13.36 18.68 -5.62
C ASP A 105 13.80 20.14 -5.50
N ALA A 106 13.91 20.68 -4.28
CA ALA A 106 14.39 22.04 -4.04
C ALA A 106 15.85 22.21 -4.48
N ALA A 107 16.72 21.25 -4.19
CA ALA A 107 18.12 21.28 -4.61
C ALA A 107 18.24 21.20 -6.14
N THR A 108 17.45 20.34 -6.78
CA THR A 108 17.39 20.22 -8.25
C THR A 108 16.90 21.52 -8.91
N GLY A 109 15.87 22.15 -8.34
CA GLY A 109 15.34 23.43 -8.80
C GLY A 109 16.39 24.55 -8.73
N LYS A 110 17.09 24.67 -7.59
CA LYS A 110 18.19 25.64 -7.41
C LYS A 110 19.34 25.40 -8.40
N GLN A 111 19.70 24.16 -8.62
CA GLN A 111 20.75 23.79 -9.56
C GLN A 111 20.37 24.17 -10.99
N THR A 112 19.11 23.97 -11.38
CA THR A 112 18.59 24.36 -12.69
C THR A 112 18.58 25.87 -12.87
N GLU A 113 18.16 26.61 -11.85
CA GLU A 113 18.17 28.09 -11.87
C GLU A 113 19.59 28.64 -12.00
N LEU A 114 20.55 28.06 -11.24
CA LEU A 114 21.94 28.45 -11.31
C LEU A 114 22.53 28.20 -12.71
N LEU A 115 22.22 27.04 -13.29
CA LEU A 115 22.66 26.71 -14.64
C LEU A 115 22.09 27.66 -15.68
N LYS A 116 20.83 28.02 -15.60
CA LYS A 116 20.20 29.02 -16.47
C LYS A 116 20.84 30.41 -16.33
N ALA A 117 21.13 30.81 -15.10
CA ALA A 117 21.81 32.09 -14.84
C ALA A 117 23.21 32.14 -15.44
N VAL A 118 23.97 31.04 -15.33
CA VAL A 118 25.31 30.95 -15.93
C VAL A 118 25.22 30.93 -17.45
N MET A 119 24.31 30.19 -18.03
CA MET A 119 24.11 30.13 -19.50
C MET A 119 23.56 31.42 -20.05
N GLY A 120 22.72 32.15 -19.30
CA GLY A 120 22.21 33.47 -19.69
C GLY A 120 23.22 34.61 -19.58
N ALA A 121 24.30 34.42 -18.85
CA ALA A 121 25.37 35.40 -18.68
C ALA A 121 26.45 35.31 -19.78
N VAL A 122 26.33 34.32 -20.64
CA VAL A 122 27.27 34.12 -21.77
C VAL A 122 26.74 34.82 -23.07
#